data_8a26e02c17cf023210431c40993804c0
#
_entry.id   8a26e02c17cf023210431c40993804c0
#
_cell.length_a   1.000
_cell.length_b   1.000
_cell.length_c   1.000
_cell.angle_alpha   90.00
_cell.angle_beta   90.00
_cell.angle_gamma   90.00
#
_symmetry.space_group_name_H-M   'P 1'
#
loop_
_entity.id
_entity.type
_entity.pdbx_description
1 polymer ?
#
loop_
_entity_poly.entity_id
_entity_poly.type
_entity_poly.pdbx_seq_one_letter_code
_entity_poly.pdbx_strand_id
1 'polypeptide(L)'
;MMWRDGVVTGTRTAWGPAGRSCAELDVEIVGAPNGADGLLPGQRIRAVAYEALTGLPGAAERVRLEVSALDRALGTGGHAMVSSRLDVLPPDPPREGHLVKARYMPDQVMVTGVDEQGTAHHGLLSQPIGSLDLEGMPVVVADLHSSLPAVLAGLRSPDGQEQPRVA
;
A
#
# COMPACT_ATOMS: atom_id res chain seq x y z
N MET A 1 -5.56 5.79 -16.02
CA MET A 1 -5.46 4.42 -15.47
C MET A 1 -5.65 3.43 -16.60
N MET A 2 -4.81 2.41 -16.66
CA MET A 2 -4.89 1.35 -17.66
C MET A 2 -5.33 0.06 -16.96
N TRP A 3 -6.41 -0.54 -17.48
CA TRP A 3 -7.02 -1.72 -16.87
C TRP A 3 -6.85 -2.96 -17.73
N ARG A 4 -6.63 -4.11 -17.08
CA ARG A 4 -6.67 -5.44 -17.68
C ARG A 4 -7.45 -6.37 -16.78
N ASP A 5 -8.12 -7.35 -17.38
CA ASP A 5 -8.64 -8.48 -16.63
C ASP A 5 -7.67 -9.65 -16.76
N GLY A 6 -7.44 -10.33 -15.66
CA GLY A 6 -6.53 -11.46 -15.58
C GLY A 6 -7.11 -12.63 -14.81
N VAL A 7 -6.48 -13.78 -14.98
CA VAL A 7 -6.72 -14.98 -14.17
C VAL A 7 -5.45 -15.29 -13.39
N VAL A 8 -5.57 -15.46 -12.09
CA VAL A 8 -4.46 -15.88 -11.23
C VAL A 8 -4.05 -17.31 -11.58
N THR A 9 -2.80 -17.51 -11.96
CA THR A 9 -2.27 -18.84 -12.27
C THR A 9 -1.50 -19.45 -11.11
N GLY A 10 -1.06 -18.62 -10.14
CA GLY A 10 -0.39 -19.08 -8.94
C GLY A 10 0.00 -17.94 -8.02
N THR A 11 0.34 -18.29 -6.79
CA THR A 11 0.94 -17.39 -5.80
C THR A 11 2.42 -17.69 -5.68
N ARG A 12 3.29 -16.70 -5.86
CA ARG A 12 4.74 -16.84 -5.75
C ARG A 12 5.22 -16.76 -4.32
N THR A 13 4.79 -15.73 -3.62
CA THR A 13 5.15 -15.48 -2.23
C THR A 13 4.07 -14.65 -1.57
N ALA A 14 4.01 -14.72 -0.24
CA ALA A 14 3.18 -13.83 0.56
C ALA A 14 3.99 -13.36 1.77
N TRP A 15 3.73 -12.13 2.21
CA TRP A 15 4.42 -11.49 3.34
C TRP A 15 3.50 -10.56 4.10
N GLY A 16 3.86 -10.23 5.32
CA GLY A 16 3.09 -9.39 6.22
C GLY A 16 2.25 -10.18 7.23
N PRO A 17 1.72 -9.51 8.24
CA PRO A 17 0.87 -10.13 9.24
C PRO A 17 -0.52 -10.46 8.68
N ALA A 18 -1.21 -11.44 9.27
CA ALA A 18 -2.58 -11.80 8.90
C ALA A 18 -3.53 -10.58 8.95
N GLY A 19 -4.40 -10.46 7.97
CA GLY A 19 -5.30 -9.32 7.77
C GLY A 19 -4.66 -8.10 7.10
N ARG A 20 -3.32 -8.08 6.97
CA ARG A 20 -2.55 -7.00 6.30
C ARG A 20 -1.43 -7.56 5.44
N SER A 21 -1.55 -8.80 5.03
CA SER A 21 -0.55 -9.44 4.18
C SER A 21 -0.66 -8.95 2.74
N CYS A 22 0.41 -9.20 2.00
CA CYS A 22 0.50 -8.97 0.56
C CYS A 22 0.84 -10.28 -0.11
N ALA A 23 0.41 -10.46 -1.36
CA ALA A 23 0.82 -11.61 -2.16
C ALA A 23 1.32 -11.18 -3.53
N GLU A 24 2.44 -11.75 -3.95
CA GLU A 24 2.91 -11.70 -5.33
C GLU A 24 2.29 -12.88 -6.08
N LEU A 25 1.66 -12.54 -7.19
CA LEU A 25 0.87 -13.46 -8.01
C LEU A 25 1.44 -13.57 -9.42
N ASP A 26 1.35 -14.75 -9.99
CA ASP A 26 1.42 -14.94 -11.43
C ASP A 26 0.02 -14.82 -12.01
N VAL A 27 -0.15 -13.96 -13.01
CA VAL A 27 -1.45 -13.68 -13.62
C VAL A 27 -1.33 -13.76 -15.14
N GLU A 28 -2.27 -14.44 -15.77
CA GLU A 28 -2.44 -14.43 -17.22
C GLU A 28 -3.53 -13.40 -17.58
N ILE A 29 -3.21 -12.47 -18.46
CA ILE A 29 -4.17 -11.48 -18.96
C ILE A 29 -5.18 -12.20 -19.85
N VAL A 30 -6.46 -11.99 -19.58
CA VAL A 30 -7.57 -12.57 -20.35
C VAL A 30 -8.46 -11.51 -21.00
N GLY A 31 -8.32 -10.24 -20.59
CA GLY A 31 -9.09 -9.12 -21.13
C GLY A 31 -8.30 -7.82 -21.21
N ALA A 32 -8.47 -7.11 -22.31
CA ALA A 32 -7.94 -5.78 -22.56
C ALA A 32 -8.98 -4.92 -23.29
N PRO A 33 -8.94 -3.58 -23.18
CA PRO A 33 -9.81 -2.71 -23.96
C PRO A 33 -9.52 -2.83 -25.47
N ASN A 34 -10.51 -2.53 -26.29
CA ASN A 34 -10.31 -2.45 -27.74
C ASN A 34 -9.25 -1.37 -28.06
N GLY A 35 -8.31 -1.71 -28.93
CA GLY A 35 -7.22 -0.82 -29.33
C GLY A 35 -6.05 -0.75 -28.34
N ALA A 36 -6.00 -1.64 -27.34
CA ALA A 36 -4.82 -1.76 -26.50
C ALA A 36 -3.62 -2.25 -27.31
N ASP A 37 -2.47 -1.59 -27.14
CA ASP A 37 -1.23 -1.85 -27.86
C ASP A 37 -0.18 -2.62 -27.02
N GLY A 38 -0.45 -2.86 -25.74
CA GLY A 38 0.41 -3.61 -24.83
C GLY A 38 -0.37 -4.35 -23.74
N LEU A 39 0.30 -5.30 -23.10
CA LEU A 39 -0.28 -6.13 -22.05
C LEU A 39 -1.58 -6.79 -22.50
N LEU A 40 -1.48 -7.61 -23.56
CA LEU A 40 -2.60 -8.22 -24.28
C LEU A 40 -2.98 -9.61 -23.72
N PRO A 41 -4.19 -10.10 -23.98
CA PRO A 41 -4.61 -11.44 -23.58
C PRO A 41 -3.62 -12.53 -24.01
N GLY A 42 -3.40 -13.50 -23.12
CA GLY A 42 -2.40 -14.56 -23.25
C GLY A 42 -1.02 -14.22 -22.68
N GLN A 43 -0.75 -12.96 -22.38
CA GLN A 43 0.51 -12.57 -21.75
C GLN A 43 0.47 -12.85 -20.23
N ARG A 44 1.61 -13.27 -19.69
CA ARG A 44 1.79 -13.52 -18.27
C ARG A 44 2.55 -12.36 -17.63
N ILE A 45 2.05 -11.88 -16.52
CA ILE A 45 2.63 -10.80 -15.74
C ILE A 45 2.63 -11.15 -14.26
N ARG A 46 3.43 -10.42 -13.49
CA ARG A 46 3.37 -10.45 -12.04
C ARG A 46 2.40 -9.37 -11.54
N ALA A 47 1.71 -9.66 -10.46
CA ALA A 47 0.85 -8.70 -9.79
C ALA A 47 1.01 -8.78 -8.28
N VAL A 48 0.69 -7.70 -7.58
CA VAL A 48 0.62 -7.67 -6.12
C VAL A 48 -0.84 -7.46 -5.71
N ALA A 49 -1.30 -8.28 -4.77
CA ALA A 49 -2.56 -8.11 -4.07
C ALA A 49 -2.31 -7.73 -2.60
N TYR A 50 -3.14 -6.82 -2.08
CA TYR A 50 -3.11 -6.40 -0.69
C TYR A 50 -4.35 -6.94 0.02
N GLU A 51 -4.15 -7.81 1.03
CA GLU A 51 -5.24 -8.47 1.77
C GLU A 51 -6.27 -7.47 2.31
N ALA A 52 -5.80 -6.37 2.88
CA ALA A 52 -6.65 -5.34 3.47
C ALA A 52 -7.50 -4.56 2.46
N LEU A 53 -7.17 -4.61 1.16
CA LEU A 53 -7.89 -3.88 0.11
C LEU A 53 -8.82 -4.77 -0.69
N THR A 54 -8.31 -5.92 -1.13
CA THR A 54 -9.02 -6.79 -2.08
C THR A 54 -9.23 -8.21 -1.55
N GLY A 55 -8.66 -8.54 -0.40
CA GLY A 55 -8.39 -9.92 -0.04
C GLY A 55 -7.27 -10.51 -0.92
N LEU A 56 -6.87 -11.74 -0.65
CA LEU A 56 -5.88 -12.45 -1.46
C LEU A 56 -6.58 -13.39 -2.44
N PRO A 57 -6.50 -13.13 -3.75
CA PRO A 57 -7.10 -14.01 -4.74
C PRO A 57 -6.34 -15.32 -4.85
N GLY A 58 -7.07 -16.42 -4.94
CA GLY A 58 -6.52 -17.76 -5.16
C GLY A 58 -6.32 -18.10 -6.64
N ALA A 59 -5.74 -19.27 -6.90
CA ALA A 59 -5.58 -19.78 -8.26
C ALA A 59 -6.94 -19.93 -8.96
N ALA A 60 -6.96 -19.65 -10.26
CA ALA A 60 -8.14 -19.62 -11.13
C ALA A 60 -9.13 -18.46 -10.86
N GLU A 61 -8.93 -17.62 -9.86
CA GLU A 61 -9.77 -16.44 -9.68
C GLU A 61 -9.48 -15.36 -10.72
N ARG A 62 -10.53 -14.66 -11.10
CA ARG A 62 -10.44 -13.51 -12.01
C ARG A 62 -10.23 -12.23 -11.22
N VAL A 63 -9.32 -11.41 -11.72
CA VAL A 63 -8.94 -10.14 -11.08
C VAL A 63 -8.91 -9.01 -12.09
N ARG A 64 -9.21 -7.80 -11.63
CA ARG A 64 -8.92 -6.58 -12.36
C ARG A 64 -7.57 -6.02 -11.93
N LEU A 65 -6.79 -5.63 -12.90
CA LEU A 65 -5.42 -5.16 -12.72
C LEU A 65 -5.30 -3.71 -13.16
N GLU A 66 -4.68 -2.90 -12.33
CA GLU A 66 -4.15 -1.60 -12.70
C GLU A 66 -2.72 -1.81 -13.22
N VAL A 67 -2.46 -1.39 -14.46
CA VAL A 67 -1.20 -1.69 -15.15
C VAL A 67 -0.46 -0.45 -15.66
N SER A 68 -0.94 0.77 -15.36
CA SER A 68 -0.34 2.01 -15.89
C SER A 68 1.13 2.17 -15.55
N ALA A 69 1.51 1.84 -14.33
CA ALA A 69 2.89 1.95 -13.89
C ALA A 69 3.77 0.81 -14.41
N LEU A 70 3.21 -0.40 -14.52
CA LEU A 70 3.90 -1.55 -15.14
C LEU A 70 4.22 -1.27 -16.61
N ASP A 71 3.24 -0.80 -17.38
CA ASP A 71 3.37 -0.48 -18.81
C ASP A 71 4.48 0.56 -19.07
N ARG A 72 4.63 1.50 -18.16
CA ARG A 72 5.63 2.58 -18.25
C ARG A 72 6.96 2.25 -17.57
N ALA A 73 7.13 1.05 -17.06
CA ALA A 73 8.30 0.63 -16.28
C ALA A 73 8.59 1.56 -15.07
N LEU A 74 7.53 2.11 -14.45
CA LEU A 74 7.63 2.99 -13.29
C LEU A 74 7.57 2.19 -12.00
N GLY A 75 8.52 2.38 -11.12
CA GLY A 75 8.60 2.12 -9.67
C GLY A 75 7.85 0.97 -8.98
N THR A 76 7.21 0.06 -9.73
CA THR A 76 6.42 -1.06 -9.15
C THR A 76 7.20 -2.36 -9.01
N GLY A 77 8.50 -2.34 -9.27
CA GLY A 77 9.30 -3.59 -9.30
C GLY A 77 8.86 -4.57 -10.39
N GLY A 78 8.16 -4.11 -11.43
CA GLY A 78 7.65 -4.94 -12.51
C GLY A 78 6.34 -5.66 -12.17
N HIS A 79 5.51 -5.08 -11.31
CA HIS A 79 4.23 -5.64 -10.91
C HIS A 79 3.05 -4.78 -11.36
N ALA A 80 1.96 -5.43 -11.77
CA ALA A 80 0.63 -4.84 -11.79
C ALA A 80 0.05 -4.81 -10.37
N MET A 81 -0.98 -3.97 -10.14
CA MET A 81 -1.71 -3.95 -8.88
C MET A 81 -3.08 -4.58 -9.05
N VAL A 82 -3.42 -5.53 -8.18
CA VAL A 82 -4.78 -6.07 -8.13
C VAL A 82 -5.69 -5.00 -7.54
N SER A 83 -6.65 -4.55 -8.34
CA SER A 83 -7.65 -3.54 -7.93
C SER A 83 -8.91 -4.19 -7.37
N SER A 84 -9.31 -5.34 -7.91
CA SER A 84 -10.49 -6.06 -7.42
C SER A 84 -10.46 -7.52 -7.83
N ARG A 85 -11.18 -8.34 -7.08
CA ARG A 85 -11.56 -9.71 -7.45
C ARG A 85 -12.89 -9.62 -8.19
N LEU A 86 -13.00 -10.25 -9.36
CA LEU A 86 -14.19 -10.06 -10.21
C LEU A 86 -15.35 -10.98 -9.83
N ASP A 87 -15.04 -12.12 -9.23
CA ASP A 87 -16.03 -13.16 -8.91
C ASP A 87 -16.31 -13.28 -7.40
N VAL A 88 -15.59 -12.52 -6.56
CA VAL A 88 -15.70 -12.59 -5.10
C VAL A 88 -15.67 -11.17 -4.51
N LEU A 89 -16.61 -10.87 -3.63
CA LEU A 89 -16.55 -9.65 -2.82
C LEU A 89 -15.74 -9.94 -1.56
N PRO A 90 -14.75 -9.10 -1.22
CA PRO A 90 -14.08 -9.19 0.06
C PRO A 90 -15.07 -8.88 1.20
N PRO A 91 -14.83 -9.41 2.42
CA PRO A 91 -15.62 -9.02 3.58
C PRO A 91 -15.47 -7.53 3.86
N ASP A 92 -16.50 -6.92 4.45
CA ASP A 92 -16.41 -5.55 4.92
C ASP A 92 -15.26 -5.40 5.92
N PRO A 93 -14.43 -4.35 5.79
CA PRO A 93 -13.41 -4.07 6.79
C PRO A 93 -14.03 -3.64 8.12
N PRO A 94 -13.27 -3.73 9.24
CA PRO A 94 -13.69 -3.13 10.51
C PRO A 94 -14.06 -1.66 10.34
N ARG A 95 -15.15 -1.23 10.99
CA ARG A 95 -15.62 0.18 10.93
C ARG A 95 -14.91 1.04 11.96
N GLU A 96 -13.59 1.07 11.91
CA GLU A 96 -12.75 1.84 12.81
C GLU A 96 -12.07 2.97 12.04
N GLY A 97 -11.78 4.08 12.75
CA GLY A 97 -11.07 5.21 12.21
C GLY A 97 -11.91 6.17 11.40
N HIS A 98 -11.42 7.41 11.29
CA HIS A 98 -12.10 8.53 10.63
C HIS A 98 -11.22 9.22 9.59
N LEU A 99 -9.96 8.76 9.40
CA LEU A 99 -9.09 9.27 8.34
C LEU A 99 -9.33 8.52 7.04
N VAL A 100 -9.66 9.26 5.99
CA VAL A 100 -9.85 8.69 4.65
C VAL A 100 -8.56 8.85 3.85
N LYS A 101 -7.94 7.74 3.49
CA LYS A 101 -6.82 7.70 2.54
C LYS A 101 -7.35 7.53 1.12
N ALA A 102 -6.63 8.08 0.14
CA ALA A 102 -7.08 8.15 -1.27
C ALA A 102 -8.49 8.74 -1.40
N ARG A 103 -8.74 9.86 -0.67
CA ARG A 103 -10.02 10.56 -0.64
C ARG A 103 -10.48 10.88 -2.07
N TYR A 104 -11.78 10.68 -2.32
CA TYR A 104 -12.42 10.85 -3.62
C TYR A 104 -11.98 9.85 -4.72
N MET A 105 -11.31 8.79 -4.33
CA MET A 105 -10.95 7.68 -5.23
C MET A 105 -11.88 6.48 -4.96
N PRO A 106 -12.13 5.61 -5.96
CA PRO A 106 -12.87 4.36 -5.72
C PRO A 106 -12.24 3.45 -4.68
N ASP A 107 -10.90 3.45 -4.60
CA ASP A 107 -10.11 2.61 -3.70
C ASP A 107 -9.77 3.33 -2.38
N GLN A 108 -10.65 4.21 -1.90
CA GLN A 108 -10.44 4.89 -0.63
C GLN A 108 -10.50 3.92 0.55
N VAL A 109 -9.68 4.18 1.56
CA VAL A 109 -9.56 3.36 2.76
C VAL A 109 -9.74 4.22 4.00
N MET A 110 -10.49 3.72 4.97
CA MET A 110 -10.59 4.31 6.30
C MET A 110 -9.45 3.79 7.16
N VAL A 111 -8.77 4.68 7.86
CA VAL A 111 -7.71 4.34 8.82
C VAL A 111 -7.89 5.12 10.11
N THR A 112 -7.40 4.57 11.21
CA THR A 112 -7.40 5.23 12.52
C THR A 112 -6.22 6.19 12.62
N GLY A 113 -6.49 7.45 12.94
CA GLY A 113 -5.45 8.42 13.27
C GLY A 113 -4.86 8.17 14.65
N VAL A 114 -3.60 8.52 14.83
CA VAL A 114 -2.89 8.34 16.12
C VAL A 114 -3.53 9.13 17.26
N ASP A 115 -4.19 10.23 16.94
CA ASP A 115 -4.85 11.16 17.85
C ASP A 115 -6.35 10.89 18.07
N GLU A 116 -6.93 9.89 17.38
CA GLU A 116 -8.35 9.58 17.51
C GLU A 116 -8.71 9.04 18.89
N GLN A 117 -9.97 9.28 19.26
CA GLN A 117 -10.55 8.71 20.47
C GLN A 117 -10.41 7.19 20.49
N GLY A 118 -10.04 6.64 21.64
CA GLY A 118 -9.78 5.21 21.80
C GLY A 118 -8.37 4.74 21.45
N THR A 119 -7.52 5.61 20.87
CA THR A 119 -6.10 5.29 20.68
C THR A 119 -5.31 5.49 21.99
N ALA A 120 -4.18 4.77 22.10
CA ALA A 120 -3.31 4.91 23.28
C ALA A 120 -2.71 6.32 23.46
N HIS A 121 -2.64 7.09 22.39
CA HIS A 121 -2.01 8.41 22.39
C HIS A 121 -3.01 9.58 22.43
N HIS A 122 -4.31 9.31 22.35
CA HIS A 122 -5.34 10.36 22.34
C HIS A 122 -5.21 11.32 23.51
N GLY A 123 -5.06 10.82 24.73
CA GLY A 123 -4.95 11.65 25.94
C GLY A 123 -3.75 12.58 25.94
N LEU A 124 -2.65 12.19 25.30
CA LEU A 124 -1.48 13.04 25.11
C LEU A 124 -1.69 14.07 24.01
N LEU A 125 -2.17 13.62 22.84
CA LEU A 125 -2.26 14.46 21.64
C LEU A 125 -3.46 15.42 21.65
N SER A 126 -4.45 15.21 22.50
CA SER A 126 -5.60 16.10 22.69
C SER A 126 -5.39 17.21 23.71
N GLN A 127 -4.20 17.33 24.29
CA GLN A 127 -3.87 18.42 25.22
C GLN A 127 -3.83 19.79 24.50
N PRO A 128 -4.01 20.90 25.22
CA PRO A 128 -3.93 22.23 24.63
C PRO A 128 -2.59 22.48 23.93
N ILE A 129 -2.64 23.22 22.82
CA ILE A 129 -1.42 23.64 22.10
C ILE A 129 -0.49 24.37 23.07
N GLY A 130 0.78 23.99 23.08
CA GLY A 130 1.81 24.55 23.95
C GLY A 130 1.98 23.84 25.29
N SER A 131 1.13 22.85 25.62
CA SER A 131 1.34 22.00 26.82
C SER A 131 2.32 20.86 26.60
N LEU A 132 2.65 20.56 25.34
CA LEU A 132 3.63 19.55 24.97
C LEU A 132 4.96 20.24 24.64
N ASP A 133 6.04 19.76 25.26
CA ASP A 133 7.39 20.22 25.01
C ASP A 133 8.25 19.05 24.54
N LEU A 134 8.95 19.24 23.45
CA LEU A 134 9.90 18.25 22.90
C LEU A 134 11.28 18.36 23.57
N GLU A 135 11.43 19.28 24.54
CA GLU A 135 12.69 19.48 25.30
C GLU A 135 13.91 19.69 24.39
N GLY A 136 13.69 20.37 23.26
CA GLY A 136 14.73 20.61 22.26
C GLY A 136 15.05 19.42 21.35
N MET A 137 14.26 18.35 21.39
CA MET A 137 14.45 17.21 20.48
C MET A 137 14.31 17.65 19.01
N PRO A 138 15.33 17.46 18.17
CA PRO A 138 15.22 17.79 16.75
C PRO A 138 14.23 16.85 16.03
N VAL A 139 13.36 17.43 15.22
CA VAL A 139 12.38 16.68 14.42
C VAL A 139 12.64 16.95 12.95
N VAL A 140 12.75 15.90 12.16
CA VAL A 140 12.84 15.98 10.70
C VAL A 140 11.51 15.56 10.12
N VAL A 141 10.92 16.44 9.31
CA VAL A 141 9.69 16.16 8.55
C VAL A 141 10.04 15.86 7.10
N ALA A 142 9.57 14.74 6.61
CA ALA A 142 9.73 14.32 5.21
C ALA A 142 8.39 13.86 4.64
N ASP A 143 8.10 14.22 3.40
CA ASP A 143 6.84 13.90 2.71
C ASP A 143 6.89 12.55 1.99
N LEU A 144 8.07 12.01 1.73
CA LEU A 144 8.27 10.74 1.03
C LEU A 144 9.00 9.73 1.92
N HIS A 145 8.46 8.53 2.06
CA HIS A 145 9.14 7.43 2.76
C HIS A 145 10.50 7.07 2.13
N SER A 146 10.66 7.28 0.82
CA SER A 146 11.94 7.08 0.12
C SER A 146 13.03 8.09 0.52
N SER A 147 12.70 9.18 1.20
CA SER A 147 13.67 10.12 1.78
C SER A 147 14.31 9.59 3.07
N LEU A 148 13.67 8.61 3.73
CA LEU A 148 14.11 8.10 5.03
C LEU A 148 15.57 7.60 5.05
N PRO A 149 16.06 6.80 4.09
CA PRO A 149 17.45 6.38 4.07
C PRO A 149 18.45 7.53 4.03
N ALA A 150 18.15 8.58 3.25
CA ALA A 150 19.00 9.76 3.15
C ALA A 150 19.00 10.57 4.45
N VAL A 151 17.82 10.74 5.08
CA VAL A 151 17.67 11.40 6.38
C VAL A 151 18.48 10.66 7.45
N LEU A 152 18.32 9.34 7.55
CA LEU A 152 19.05 8.52 8.52
C LEU A 152 20.57 8.57 8.27
N ALA A 153 21.02 8.59 7.03
CA ALA A 153 22.44 8.74 6.70
C ALA A 153 22.99 10.10 7.14
N GLY A 154 22.20 11.17 6.94
CA GLY A 154 22.59 12.53 7.34
C GLY A 154 22.60 12.77 8.86
N LEU A 155 21.75 12.03 9.60
CA LEU A 155 21.65 12.13 11.06
C LEU A 155 22.68 11.25 11.80
N ARG A 156 23.35 10.34 11.12
CA ARG A 156 24.37 9.50 11.75
C ARG A 156 25.57 10.35 12.14
N SER A 157 25.92 10.32 13.43
CA SER A 157 27.17 10.88 13.88
C SER A 157 28.36 10.21 13.20
N PRO A 158 29.42 10.94 12.85
CA PRO A 158 30.66 10.35 12.33
C PRO A 158 31.24 9.25 13.23
N ASP A 159 30.97 9.35 14.53
CA ASP A 159 31.46 8.39 15.54
C ASP A 159 30.53 7.19 15.76
N GLY A 160 29.39 7.12 15.10
CA GLY A 160 28.47 5.96 15.11
C GLY A 160 27.79 5.67 16.46
N GLN A 161 27.89 6.57 17.42
CA GLN A 161 27.44 6.34 18.81
C GLN A 161 25.95 6.59 19.04
N GLU A 162 25.30 7.40 18.23
CA GLU A 162 23.87 7.65 18.36
C GLU A 162 23.12 7.18 17.12
N GLN A 163 22.13 6.31 17.32
CA GLN A 163 21.22 5.89 16.25
C GLN A 163 19.95 6.73 16.35
N PRO A 164 19.54 7.39 15.25
CA PRO A 164 18.27 8.10 15.20
C PRO A 164 17.10 7.14 15.41
N ARG A 165 16.13 7.56 16.23
CA ARG A 165 14.87 6.83 16.40
C ARG A 165 13.90 7.25 15.30
N VAL A 166 13.20 6.27 14.73
CA VAL A 166 12.13 6.48 13.73
C VAL A 166 10.82 6.06 14.39
N ALA A 167 9.82 6.94 14.33
CA ALA A 167 8.48 6.69 14.84
C ALA A 167 7.47 6.57 13.68
#